data_b812e61f81b72b6d67dc1644a7f480d2
#
_entry.id   b812e61f81b72b6d67dc1644a7f480d2
#
_cell.length_a   1.000
_cell.length_b   1.000
_cell.length_c   1.000
_cell.angle_alpha   90.00
_cell.angle_beta   90.00
_cell.angle_gamma   90.00
#
_symmetry.space_group_name_H-M   'P 1'
#
loop_
_entity.id
_entity.type
_entity.pdbx_description
1 polymer ?
#
loop_
_entity_poly.entity_id
_entity_poly.type
_entity_poly.pdbx_seq_one_letter_code
_entity_poly.pdbx_strand_id
1 'polypeptide(L)'
;MQARLAIDGCEIAVDLSRPASLALELDFQGAQPRHFGAPRASSRPYETPGLGFRGSVERGSSCNCELITLVPHCNGTHTECAGHLTRERLDAWRVVPAGLVPAVLVSVTPEAPGSEGSEPTPQPEDRLITRRALERAWPAAVPFAARAVVIRTLPNSPEKRARDYTGQTPPYLSQEAAALLVGRGVLHLVVDVPSIDRAHDEGRLTAHRLFFGLPRGAVQLAAATRADATVTELAFIPDALADGAYLLELQVPALSGDAVPSRPLLYAMTEHAA
;
A
#
# COMPACT_ATOMS: atom_id res chain seq x y z
N MET A 1 -10.00 -9.54 -21.63
CA MET A 1 -8.92 -9.46 -22.67
C MET A 1 -7.79 -10.35 -22.21
N GLN A 2 -7.57 -11.44 -22.95
CA GLN A 2 -6.46 -12.36 -22.67
C GLN A 2 -5.15 -11.78 -23.21
N ALA A 3 -4.08 -11.88 -22.44
CA ALA A 3 -2.74 -11.51 -22.86
C ALA A 3 -1.73 -12.61 -22.50
N ARG A 4 -0.63 -12.68 -23.24
CA ARG A 4 0.53 -13.52 -22.93
C ARG A 4 1.74 -12.61 -22.76
N LEU A 5 2.47 -12.82 -21.70
CA LEU A 5 3.62 -12.02 -21.33
C LEU A 5 4.81 -12.95 -21.10
N ALA A 6 5.97 -12.55 -21.58
CA ALA A 6 7.22 -13.22 -21.24
C ALA A 6 7.88 -12.51 -20.04
N ILE A 7 8.04 -13.22 -18.95
CA ILE A 7 8.64 -12.71 -17.70
C ILE A 7 9.68 -13.72 -17.24
N ASP A 8 10.94 -13.30 -17.10
CA ASP A 8 12.06 -14.14 -16.66
C ASP A 8 12.18 -15.48 -17.43
N GLY A 9 11.86 -15.45 -18.73
CA GLY A 9 11.88 -16.62 -19.59
C GLY A 9 10.66 -17.54 -19.48
N CYS A 10 9.69 -17.22 -18.63
CA CYS A 10 8.41 -17.93 -18.52
C CYS A 10 7.32 -17.22 -19.32
N GLU A 11 6.47 -17.96 -20.02
CA GLU A 11 5.27 -17.43 -20.63
C GLU A 11 4.12 -17.45 -19.62
N ILE A 12 3.56 -16.26 -19.35
CA ILE A 12 2.47 -16.04 -18.39
C ILE A 12 1.21 -15.65 -19.16
N ALA A 13 0.12 -16.41 -18.99
CA ALA A 13 -1.20 -16.05 -19.49
C ALA A 13 -1.98 -15.31 -18.40
N VAL A 14 -2.68 -14.23 -18.78
CA VAL A 14 -3.43 -13.38 -17.84
C VAL A 14 -4.70 -12.84 -18.50
N ASP A 15 -5.79 -12.72 -17.72
CA ASP A 15 -7.00 -12.03 -18.15
C ASP A 15 -7.03 -10.60 -17.60
N LEU A 16 -6.64 -9.65 -18.44
CA LEU A 16 -6.61 -8.22 -18.08
C LEU A 16 -8.02 -7.59 -17.91
N SER A 17 -9.09 -8.30 -18.25
CA SER A 17 -10.46 -7.80 -18.04
C SER A 17 -11.03 -8.11 -16.66
N ARG A 18 -10.30 -8.85 -15.82
CA ARG A 18 -10.78 -9.35 -14.53
C ARG A 18 -9.79 -9.04 -13.38
N PRO A 19 -9.38 -7.79 -13.18
CA PRO A 19 -8.53 -7.43 -12.05
C PRO A 19 -9.31 -7.50 -10.73
N ALA A 20 -8.62 -7.85 -9.66
CA ALA A 20 -9.10 -7.66 -8.30
C ALA A 20 -8.58 -6.32 -7.78
N SER A 21 -9.47 -5.39 -7.44
CA SER A 21 -9.08 -4.13 -6.80
C SER A 21 -8.77 -4.36 -5.33
N LEU A 22 -7.64 -3.83 -4.87
CA LEU A 22 -7.23 -3.83 -3.48
C LEU A 22 -7.45 -2.47 -2.82
N ALA A 23 -7.97 -1.48 -3.54
CA ALA A 23 -8.25 -0.16 -3.00
C ALA A 23 -9.48 -0.17 -2.09
N LEU A 24 -9.38 0.54 -0.97
CA LEU A 24 -10.52 0.88 -0.14
C LEU A 24 -11.31 2.02 -0.78
N GLU A 25 -12.63 1.87 -0.82
CA GLU A 25 -13.52 2.95 -1.19
C GLU A 25 -13.57 3.98 -0.05
N LEU A 26 -13.41 5.26 -0.39
CA LEU A 26 -13.62 6.36 0.53
C LEU A 26 -15.05 6.89 0.38
N ASP A 27 -15.98 6.36 1.18
CA ASP A 27 -17.31 6.91 1.29
C ASP A 27 -17.29 8.19 2.14
N PHE A 28 -17.42 9.35 1.50
CA PHE A 28 -17.38 10.63 2.20
C PHE A 28 -18.58 10.86 3.13
N GLN A 29 -19.65 10.11 3.00
CA GLN A 29 -20.84 10.18 3.87
C GLN A 29 -20.86 9.05 4.91
N GLY A 30 -20.25 7.90 4.60
CA GLY A 30 -20.22 6.69 5.40
C GLY A 30 -18.98 6.53 6.28
N ALA A 31 -18.74 5.33 6.78
CA ALA A 31 -17.55 4.99 7.54
C ALA A 31 -16.31 4.92 6.62
N GLN A 32 -15.17 5.35 7.13
CA GLN A 32 -13.92 5.43 6.38
C GLN A 32 -12.75 4.92 7.21
N PRO A 33 -11.75 4.28 6.58
CA PRO A 33 -10.48 4.01 7.24
C PRO A 33 -9.74 5.33 7.50
N ARG A 34 -9.13 5.43 8.65
CA ARG A 34 -8.25 6.56 8.98
C ARG A 34 -7.18 6.18 9.99
N HIS A 35 -6.13 6.96 10.03
CA HIS A 35 -4.99 6.78 10.92
C HIS A 35 -4.48 8.10 11.46
N PHE A 36 -3.66 8.06 12.52
CA PHE A 36 -3.01 9.22 13.16
C PHE A 36 -3.92 10.38 13.57
N GLY A 37 -5.20 10.13 13.85
CA GLY A 37 -6.13 11.20 14.21
C GLY A 37 -6.42 12.19 13.08
N ALA A 38 -6.09 11.84 11.85
CA ALA A 38 -6.40 12.68 10.69
C ALA A 38 -7.91 12.96 10.60
N PRO A 39 -8.32 14.12 10.10
CA PRO A 39 -9.71 14.37 9.82
C PRO A 39 -10.24 13.35 8.80
N ARG A 40 -11.53 13.10 8.80
CA ARG A 40 -12.16 12.29 7.76
C ARG A 40 -11.94 12.94 6.41
N ALA A 41 -11.68 12.12 5.39
CA ALA A 41 -11.80 12.60 4.03
C ALA A 41 -13.23 13.10 3.78
N SER A 42 -13.37 14.17 3.05
CA SER A 42 -14.66 14.80 2.82
C SER A 42 -14.80 15.30 1.39
N SER A 43 -16.02 15.33 0.91
CA SER A 43 -16.37 16.07 -0.30
C SER A 43 -17.51 17.04 -0.02
N ARG A 44 -17.54 18.12 -0.77
CA ARG A 44 -18.63 19.10 -0.78
C ARG A 44 -18.74 19.73 -2.16
N PRO A 45 -19.93 20.21 -2.57
CA PRO A 45 -20.06 20.95 -3.79
C PRO A 45 -19.08 22.12 -3.84
N TYR A 46 -18.34 22.23 -4.94
CA TYR A 46 -17.48 23.39 -5.19
C TYR A 46 -18.34 24.60 -5.50
N GLU A 47 -18.09 25.71 -4.83
CA GLU A 47 -18.76 26.97 -5.05
C GLU A 47 -17.74 28.02 -5.55
N THR A 48 -18.10 28.71 -6.63
CA THR A 48 -17.24 29.79 -7.16
C THR A 48 -17.66 31.11 -6.52
N PRO A 49 -16.82 31.72 -5.68
CA PRO A 49 -17.14 33.00 -5.07
C PRO A 49 -17.42 34.06 -6.15
N GLY A 50 -18.52 34.76 -6.02
CA GLY A 50 -18.90 35.87 -6.90
C GLY A 50 -19.46 35.49 -8.28
N LEU A 51 -19.42 34.21 -8.69
CA LEU A 51 -19.94 33.78 -10.00
C LEU A 51 -21.26 32.99 -9.91
N GLY A 52 -21.76 32.72 -8.69
CA GLY A 52 -23.04 32.05 -8.49
C GLY A 52 -23.05 30.55 -8.83
N PHE A 53 -21.93 29.96 -9.24
CA PHE A 53 -21.86 28.52 -9.50
C PHE A 53 -21.78 27.73 -8.20
N ARG A 54 -22.61 26.68 -8.10
CA ARG A 54 -22.66 25.77 -6.95
C ARG A 54 -22.63 24.33 -7.43
N GLY A 55 -21.58 23.68 -7.65
CA GLY A 55 -21.39 22.36 -8.24
C GLY A 55 -22.32 21.24 -7.71
N SER A 56 -23.65 21.44 -7.80
CA SER A 56 -24.67 20.48 -7.37
C SER A 56 -25.91 20.60 -8.23
N VAL A 57 -26.21 19.54 -8.97
CA VAL A 57 -27.45 19.43 -9.77
C VAL A 57 -28.68 19.47 -8.86
N GLU A 58 -28.62 18.82 -7.69
CA GLU A 58 -29.68 18.86 -6.68
C GLU A 58 -30.03 20.31 -6.24
N ARG A 59 -29.03 21.20 -6.24
CA ARG A 59 -29.18 22.61 -5.87
C ARG A 59 -29.41 23.53 -7.08
N GLY A 60 -29.75 22.95 -8.24
CA GLY A 60 -30.12 23.69 -9.46
C GLY A 60 -28.99 24.08 -10.38
N SER A 61 -27.76 23.57 -10.19
CA SER A 61 -26.67 23.76 -11.13
C SER A 61 -26.74 22.80 -12.31
N SER A 62 -26.02 23.14 -13.40
CA SER A 62 -25.98 22.31 -14.61
C SER A 62 -25.16 21.02 -14.45
N CYS A 63 -24.28 20.94 -13.47
CA CYS A 63 -23.43 19.78 -13.24
C CYS A 63 -23.02 19.66 -11.76
N ASN A 64 -22.59 18.45 -11.39
CA ASN A 64 -21.92 18.23 -10.13
C ASN A 64 -20.43 18.52 -10.29
N CYS A 65 -19.85 19.23 -9.32
CA CYS A 65 -18.42 19.50 -9.23
C CYS A 65 -18.06 19.57 -7.76
N GLU A 66 -17.17 18.72 -7.30
CA GLU A 66 -16.87 18.59 -5.87
C GLU A 66 -15.45 19.04 -5.54
N LEU A 67 -15.31 19.63 -4.38
CA LEU A 67 -14.05 19.81 -3.69
C LEU A 67 -13.84 18.62 -2.78
N ILE A 68 -12.73 17.91 -2.95
CA ILE A 68 -12.33 16.79 -2.11
C ILE A 68 -11.16 17.22 -1.21
N THR A 69 -11.25 16.87 0.06
CA THR A 69 -10.18 17.09 1.05
C THR A 69 -9.81 15.76 1.69
N LEU A 70 -8.53 15.41 1.65
CA LEU A 70 -7.99 14.21 2.27
C LEU A 70 -6.51 14.38 2.64
N VAL A 71 -6.03 13.53 3.54
CA VAL A 71 -4.61 13.35 3.87
C VAL A 71 -4.18 12.00 3.32
N PRO A 72 -3.36 11.93 2.23
CA PRO A 72 -3.05 10.67 1.55
C PRO A 72 -2.58 9.57 2.50
N HIS A 73 -1.59 9.82 3.36
CA HIS A 73 -1.07 8.86 4.32
C HIS A 73 -2.09 8.34 5.36
N CYS A 74 -3.22 9.00 5.52
CA CYS A 74 -4.12 8.72 6.64
C CYS A 74 -5.53 8.30 6.22
N ASN A 75 -5.93 8.59 4.97
CA ASN A 75 -7.28 8.36 4.49
C ASN A 75 -7.29 7.38 3.31
N GLY A 76 -7.45 6.09 3.59
CA GLY A 76 -7.61 5.07 2.56
C GLY A 76 -6.33 4.65 1.86
N THR A 77 -6.49 3.82 0.83
CA THR A 77 -5.37 3.23 0.11
C THR A 77 -4.55 4.29 -0.60
N HIS A 78 -3.28 4.32 -0.29
CA HIS A 78 -2.32 5.27 -0.86
C HIS A 78 -0.99 4.58 -1.17
N THR A 79 -0.23 5.17 -2.07
CA THR A 79 1.13 4.74 -2.41
C THR A 79 2.09 5.87 -2.18
N GLU A 80 3.19 5.57 -1.51
CA GLU A 80 4.24 6.49 -1.13
C GLU A 80 5.62 6.02 -1.60
N CYS A 81 6.61 6.92 -1.53
CA CYS A 81 7.99 6.70 -1.93
C CYS A 81 8.98 7.26 -0.91
N ALA A 82 10.28 7.14 -1.19
CA ALA A 82 11.33 7.65 -0.32
C ALA A 82 11.23 9.16 0.00
N GLY A 83 10.49 9.92 -0.82
CA GLY A 83 10.16 11.32 -0.56
C GLY A 83 9.50 11.56 0.79
N HIS A 84 8.81 10.56 1.34
CA HIS A 84 8.21 10.58 2.68
C HIS A 84 9.23 10.85 3.80
N LEU A 85 10.48 10.46 3.61
CA LEU A 85 11.54 10.53 4.62
C LEU A 85 12.62 11.57 4.29
N THR A 86 12.54 12.24 3.14
CA THR A 86 13.62 13.10 2.65
C THR A 86 13.22 14.57 2.58
N ARG A 87 14.21 15.46 2.64
CA ARG A 87 14.00 16.90 2.47
C ARG A 87 13.74 17.26 1.02
N GLU A 88 14.47 16.60 0.13
CA GLU A 88 14.27 16.77 -1.30
C GLU A 88 12.99 16.06 -1.71
N ARG A 89 12.24 16.72 -2.56
CA ARG A 89 10.97 16.21 -3.05
C ARG A 89 11.19 15.05 -4.03
N LEU A 90 10.48 13.97 -3.80
CA LEU A 90 10.28 12.90 -4.76
C LEU A 90 8.77 12.64 -4.86
N ASP A 91 8.23 12.77 -6.05
CA ASP A 91 6.80 12.58 -6.28
C ASP A 91 6.49 11.09 -6.49
N ALA A 92 5.60 10.51 -5.67
CA ALA A 92 5.26 9.08 -5.71
C ALA A 92 4.78 8.62 -7.10
N TRP A 93 3.98 9.44 -7.80
CA TRP A 93 3.47 9.09 -9.13
C TRP A 93 4.57 8.92 -10.21
N ARG A 94 5.76 9.48 -9.97
CA ARG A 94 6.92 9.32 -10.86
C ARG A 94 7.73 8.06 -10.56
N VAL A 95 7.58 7.52 -9.35
CA VAL A 95 8.26 6.31 -8.88
C VAL A 95 7.44 5.06 -9.16
N VAL A 96 6.12 5.18 -9.09
CA VAL A 96 5.19 4.08 -9.41
C VAL A 96 5.46 3.57 -10.83
N PRO A 97 5.66 2.24 -11.00
CA PRO A 97 5.94 1.66 -12.30
C PRO A 97 4.76 1.82 -13.27
N ALA A 98 5.06 2.09 -14.52
CA ALA A 98 4.07 2.00 -15.59
C ALA A 98 3.86 0.54 -15.99
N GLY A 99 2.62 0.05 -15.89
CA GLY A 99 2.24 -1.31 -16.31
C GLY A 99 2.32 -2.37 -15.22
N LEU A 100 2.45 -3.63 -15.65
CA LEU A 100 2.33 -4.80 -14.78
C LEU A 100 3.67 -5.17 -14.14
N VAL A 101 3.62 -5.49 -12.84
CA VAL A 101 4.78 -5.90 -12.04
C VAL A 101 4.57 -7.33 -11.54
N PRO A 102 5.56 -8.23 -11.70
CA PRO A 102 5.53 -9.56 -11.11
C PRO A 102 5.37 -9.49 -9.60
N ALA A 103 4.32 -10.09 -9.05
CA ALA A 103 3.93 -9.97 -7.67
C ALA A 103 3.65 -11.33 -7.00
N VAL A 104 3.78 -11.34 -5.68
CA VAL A 104 3.37 -12.46 -4.83
C VAL A 104 2.38 -11.95 -3.78
N LEU A 105 1.26 -12.65 -3.62
CA LEU A 105 0.34 -12.48 -2.50
C LEU A 105 0.66 -13.49 -1.42
N VAL A 106 0.80 -13.01 -0.19
CA VAL A 106 1.02 -13.85 1.01
C VAL A 106 0.06 -13.45 2.13
N SER A 107 -0.52 -14.44 2.82
CA SER A 107 -1.34 -14.23 4.01
C SER A 107 -0.55 -14.58 5.25
N VAL A 108 -0.45 -13.63 6.19
CA VAL A 108 0.31 -13.81 7.42
C VAL A 108 -0.55 -13.54 8.66
N THR A 109 -0.37 -14.34 9.70
CA THR A 109 -0.90 -14.03 11.02
C THR A 109 0.17 -13.28 11.79
N PRO A 110 -0.07 -12.00 12.17
CA PRO A 110 0.89 -11.25 12.98
C PRO A 110 1.15 -11.93 14.32
N GLU A 111 2.41 -11.94 14.73
CA GLU A 111 2.90 -12.68 15.91
C GLU A 111 3.34 -11.71 17.02
N ALA A 112 3.46 -12.21 18.25
CA ALA A 112 4.16 -11.50 19.31
C ALA A 112 5.63 -11.27 18.88
N PRO A 113 6.30 -10.22 19.37
CA PRO A 113 7.65 -9.84 18.92
C PRO A 113 8.68 -10.98 18.94
N GLY A 114 8.69 -11.80 19.99
CA GLY A 114 9.67 -12.89 20.13
C GLY A 114 11.10 -12.35 20.13
N SER A 115 11.94 -12.84 19.18
CA SER A 115 13.31 -12.38 18.98
C SER A 115 13.45 -11.34 17.87
N GLU A 116 12.38 -11.06 17.13
CA GLU A 116 12.37 -10.05 16.08
C GLU A 116 11.98 -8.69 16.64
N GLY A 117 12.52 -7.64 16.06
CA GLY A 117 12.43 -6.31 16.65
C GLY A 117 11.98 -5.19 15.72
N SER A 118 11.92 -4.01 16.32
CA SER A 118 11.74 -2.71 15.67
C SER A 118 12.39 -1.64 16.56
N GLU A 119 12.42 -0.40 16.11
CA GLU A 119 12.76 0.75 16.95
C GLU A 119 11.57 1.71 16.99
N PRO A 120 11.09 2.06 18.19
CA PRO A 120 11.51 1.57 19.51
C PRO A 120 11.21 0.08 19.71
N THR A 121 11.82 -0.53 20.74
CA THR A 121 11.59 -1.95 21.07
C THR A 121 10.09 -2.23 21.19
N PRO A 122 9.60 -3.28 20.49
CA PRO A 122 8.20 -3.65 20.57
C PRO A 122 7.74 -3.95 21.98
N GLN A 123 6.50 -3.59 22.31
CA GLN A 123 5.85 -3.93 23.55
C GLN A 123 5.30 -5.36 23.50
N PRO A 124 5.10 -6.05 24.63
CA PRO A 124 4.59 -7.43 24.65
C PRO A 124 3.23 -7.62 23.94
N GLU A 125 2.39 -6.58 23.95
CA GLU A 125 1.08 -6.56 23.29
C GLU A 125 1.15 -6.31 21.80
N ASP A 126 2.25 -5.78 21.29
CA ASP A 126 2.42 -5.52 19.86
C ASP A 126 2.31 -6.82 19.02
N ARG A 127 1.95 -6.67 17.79
CA ARG A 127 1.86 -7.77 16.82
C ARG A 127 2.68 -7.40 15.60
N LEU A 128 3.64 -8.26 15.27
CA LEU A 128 4.56 -8.04 14.16
C LEU A 128 4.23 -8.94 12.98
N ILE A 129 4.34 -8.39 11.78
CA ILE A 129 4.52 -9.16 10.56
C ILE A 129 6.00 -9.55 10.56
N THR A 130 6.29 -10.78 11.05
CA THR A 130 7.65 -11.25 11.28
C THR A 130 8.28 -11.81 10.00
N ARG A 131 9.61 -11.81 9.93
CA ARG A 131 10.36 -12.54 8.90
C ARG A 131 9.92 -13.99 8.83
N ARG A 132 9.83 -14.65 10.00
CA ARG A 132 9.42 -16.04 10.09
C ARG A 132 8.02 -16.28 9.53
N ALA A 133 7.06 -15.39 9.81
CA ALA A 133 5.70 -15.50 9.26
C ALA A 133 5.71 -15.34 7.74
N LEU A 134 6.48 -14.38 7.20
CA LEU A 134 6.63 -14.19 5.76
C LEU A 134 7.30 -15.39 5.07
N GLU A 135 8.37 -15.94 5.66
CA GLU A 135 9.05 -17.13 5.11
C GLU A 135 8.13 -18.35 5.03
N ARG A 136 7.29 -18.55 6.05
CA ARG A 136 6.28 -19.64 6.04
C ARG A 136 5.18 -19.44 5.00
N ALA A 137 4.74 -18.20 4.81
CA ALA A 137 3.67 -17.86 3.88
C ALA A 137 4.15 -17.74 2.43
N TRP A 138 5.47 -17.65 2.21
CA TRP A 138 6.01 -17.46 0.87
C TRP A 138 5.74 -18.68 0.00
N PRO A 139 5.15 -18.52 -1.20
CA PRO A 139 4.85 -19.65 -2.06
C PRO A 139 6.12 -20.45 -2.44
N ALA A 140 6.03 -21.77 -2.38
CA ALA A 140 7.16 -22.65 -2.68
C ALA A 140 7.61 -22.56 -4.15
N ALA A 141 6.68 -22.23 -5.06
CA ALA A 141 6.97 -22.07 -6.48
C ALA A 141 6.37 -20.76 -7.00
N VAL A 142 7.21 -19.92 -7.56
CA VAL A 142 6.83 -18.68 -8.24
C VAL A 142 7.55 -18.68 -9.59
N PRO A 143 6.87 -18.46 -10.73
CA PRO A 143 7.46 -18.62 -12.06
C PRO A 143 8.40 -17.47 -12.46
N PHE A 144 8.61 -16.48 -11.61
CA PHE A 144 9.41 -15.29 -11.87
C PHE A 144 10.03 -14.72 -10.57
N ALA A 145 10.98 -13.84 -10.69
CA ALA A 145 11.47 -13.04 -9.57
C ALA A 145 10.41 -11.98 -9.19
N ALA A 146 9.81 -12.13 -8.00
CA ALA A 146 8.80 -11.20 -7.53
C ALA A 146 9.42 -9.82 -7.25
N ARG A 147 8.95 -8.80 -7.95
CA ARG A 147 9.32 -7.40 -7.73
C ARG A 147 8.35 -6.68 -6.81
N ALA A 148 7.16 -7.25 -6.63
CA ALA A 148 6.14 -6.77 -5.71
C ALA A 148 5.69 -7.87 -4.74
N VAL A 149 5.30 -7.45 -3.54
CA VAL A 149 4.67 -8.34 -2.55
C VAL A 149 3.42 -7.66 -2.01
N VAL A 150 2.35 -8.43 -1.96
CA VAL A 150 1.07 -8.05 -1.34
C VAL A 150 0.92 -8.86 -0.06
N ILE A 151 0.82 -8.20 1.09
CA ILE A 151 0.69 -8.85 2.38
C ILE A 151 -0.74 -8.65 2.89
N ARG A 152 -1.44 -9.77 3.10
CA ARG A 152 -2.73 -9.83 3.78
C ARG A 152 -2.51 -10.28 5.22
N THR A 153 -2.90 -9.46 6.19
CA THR A 153 -2.85 -9.85 7.61
C THR A 153 -4.12 -10.58 8.04
N LEU A 154 -3.94 -11.66 8.80
CA LEU A 154 -5.01 -12.48 9.33
C LEU A 154 -5.23 -12.20 10.84
N PRO A 155 -6.49 -12.23 11.33
CA PRO A 155 -7.73 -12.44 10.57
C PRO A 155 -8.04 -11.28 9.64
N ASN A 156 -8.54 -11.58 8.44
CA ASN A 156 -8.87 -10.56 7.45
C ASN A 156 -10.31 -10.04 7.64
N SER A 157 -10.54 -9.34 8.76
CA SER A 157 -11.86 -8.83 9.10
C SER A 157 -12.34 -7.80 8.07
N PRO A 158 -13.61 -7.88 7.59
CA PRO A 158 -14.23 -6.86 6.75
C PRO A 158 -14.21 -5.45 7.36
N GLU A 159 -14.13 -5.35 8.68
CA GLU A 159 -14.03 -4.07 9.41
C GLU A 159 -12.80 -3.24 9.00
N LYS A 160 -11.75 -3.86 8.51
CA LYS A 160 -10.55 -3.16 7.98
C LYS A 160 -10.92 -2.11 6.92
N ARG A 161 -12.02 -2.34 6.18
CA ARG A 161 -12.48 -1.43 5.12
C ARG A 161 -12.85 -0.03 5.62
N ALA A 162 -13.20 0.09 6.90
CA ALA A 162 -13.67 1.36 7.46
C ALA A 162 -13.13 1.62 8.88
N ARG A 163 -12.08 0.89 9.29
CA ARG A 163 -11.55 0.97 10.66
C ARG A 163 -10.86 2.29 10.91
N ASP A 164 -11.21 2.90 12.04
CA ASP A 164 -10.43 3.99 12.62
C ASP A 164 -9.30 3.40 13.47
N TYR A 165 -8.08 3.56 13.00
CA TYR A 165 -6.89 3.08 13.69
C TYR A 165 -6.32 4.12 14.68
N THR A 166 -6.96 5.27 14.84
CA THR A 166 -6.51 6.32 15.78
C THR A 166 -6.41 5.78 17.19
N GLY A 167 -5.26 5.96 17.82
CA GLY A 167 -5.00 5.48 19.19
C GLY A 167 -4.83 3.96 19.31
N GLN A 168 -4.79 3.22 18.20
CA GLN A 168 -4.50 1.79 18.17
C GLN A 168 -3.04 1.56 17.78
N THR A 169 -2.54 0.36 18.08
CA THR A 169 -1.27 -0.16 17.57
C THR A 169 -1.57 -1.34 16.65
N PRO A 170 -1.85 -1.08 15.35
CA PRO A 170 -2.04 -2.14 14.36
C PRO A 170 -0.76 -2.96 14.19
N PRO A 171 -0.84 -4.16 13.60
CA PRO A 171 0.35 -4.91 13.23
C PRO A 171 1.26 -4.10 12.29
N TYR A 172 2.56 -4.31 12.40
CA TYR A 172 3.58 -3.66 11.59
C TYR A 172 4.75 -4.62 11.30
N LEU A 173 5.65 -4.25 10.37
CA LEU A 173 6.79 -5.11 10.01
C LEU A 173 7.85 -5.10 11.11
N SER A 174 8.43 -6.28 11.37
CA SER A 174 9.73 -6.33 12.06
C SER A 174 10.86 -5.82 11.15
N GLN A 175 11.99 -5.42 11.74
CA GLN A 175 13.20 -5.06 10.98
C GLN A 175 13.65 -6.22 10.10
N GLU A 176 13.59 -7.43 10.64
CA GLU A 176 13.99 -8.66 9.96
C GLU A 176 13.06 -8.96 8.77
N ALA A 177 11.77 -8.67 8.90
CA ALA A 177 10.81 -8.80 7.80
C ALA A 177 11.09 -7.78 6.68
N ALA A 178 11.32 -6.51 7.03
CA ALA A 178 11.68 -5.48 6.06
C ALA A 178 13.00 -5.84 5.35
N ALA A 179 14.01 -6.29 6.09
CA ALA A 179 15.28 -6.75 5.53
C ALA A 179 15.14 -7.97 4.61
N LEU A 180 14.24 -8.92 4.95
CA LEU A 180 13.92 -10.06 4.09
C LEU A 180 13.36 -9.60 2.75
N LEU A 181 12.38 -8.68 2.75
CA LEU A 181 11.76 -8.15 1.53
C LEU A 181 12.81 -7.45 0.65
N VAL A 182 13.65 -6.63 1.25
CA VAL A 182 14.77 -5.96 0.56
C VAL A 182 15.73 -6.99 -0.04
N GLY A 183 16.13 -7.99 0.74
CA GLY A 183 17.06 -9.06 0.31
C GLY A 183 16.49 -9.93 -0.82
N ARG A 184 15.17 -10.03 -0.94
CA ARG A 184 14.47 -10.70 -2.04
C ARG A 184 14.29 -9.82 -3.29
N GLY A 185 14.74 -8.57 -3.26
CA GLY A 185 14.64 -7.65 -4.38
C GLY A 185 13.24 -7.06 -4.59
N VAL A 186 12.37 -7.11 -3.58
CA VAL A 186 11.04 -6.49 -3.61
C VAL A 186 11.17 -4.98 -3.71
N LEU A 187 10.59 -4.37 -4.72
CA LEU A 187 10.54 -2.91 -4.91
C LEU A 187 9.19 -2.30 -4.55
N HIS A 188 8.11 -3.06 -4.72
CA HIS A 188 6.77 -2.54 -4.48
C HIS A 188 6.07 -3.38 -3.43
N LEU A 189 5.83 -2.78 -2.26
CA LEU A 189 5.16 -3.43 -1.14
C LEU A 189 3.72 -2.92 -1.05
N VAL A 190 2.76 -3.83 -0.91
CA VAL A 190 1.34 -3.51 -0.66
C VAL A 190 0.92 -4.21 0.62
N VAL A 191 0.36 -3.46 1.58
CA VAL A 191 -0.08 -3.98 2.88
C VAL A 191 -1.49 -3.52 3.23
N ASP A 192 -2.19 -4.33 4.01
CA ASP A 192 -3.54 -4.03 4.51
C ASP A 192 -3.55 -3.38 5.91
N VAL A 193 -2.39 -2.94 6.37
CA VAL A 193 -2.22 -2.19 7.60
C VAL A 193 -2.03 -0.70 7.30
N PRO A 194 -2.30 0.19 8.28
CA PRO A 194 -2.23 1.65 8.04
C PRO A 194 -0.80 2.19 7.99
N SER A 195 0.18 1.44 8.48
CA SER A 195 1.61 1.74 8.35
C SER A 195 2.43 0.46 8.44
N ILE A 196 3.57 0.41 7.72
CA ILE A 196 4.55 -0.67 7.87
C ILE A 196 5.41 -0.49 9.13
N ASP A 197 5.38 0.68 9.76
CA ASP A 197 6.00 0.95 11.06
C ASP A 197 4.97 0.97 12.19
N ARG A 198 5.46 0.93 13.43
CA ARG A 198 4.63 1.07 14.62
C ARG A 198 3.97 2.45 14.64
N ALA A 199 2.67 2.51 14.96
CA ALA A 199 1.90 3.77 14.95
C ALA A 199 2.54 4.89 15.80
N HIS A 200 3.18 4.54 16.90
CA HIS A 200 3.91 5.45 17.77
C HIS A 200 5.36 4.97 17.92
N ASP A 201 6.20 5.35 16.99
CA ASP A 201 7.58 4.90 16.85
C ASP A 201 8.63 6.00 17.17
N GLU A 202 8.21 7.09 17.78
CA GLU A 202 9.07 8.25 18.09
C GLU A 202 9.72 8.88 16.83
N GLY A 203 9.09 8.72 15.66
CA GLY A 203 9.61 9.20 14.37
C GLY A 203 10.81 8.42 13.86
N ARG A 204 10.98 7.17 14.26
CA ARG A 204 12.07 6.29 13.81
C ARG A 204 11.88 5.81 12.38
N LEU A 205 10.65 5.44 12.00
CA LEU A 205 10.28 4.94 10.67
C LEU A 205 11.24 3.85 10.17
N THR A 206 11.46 2.86 11.05
CA THR A 206 12.53 1.88 10.88
C THR A 206 12.29 0.97 9.67
N ALA A 207 11.07 0.46 9.50
CA ALA A 207 10.74 -0.39 8.36
C ALA A 207 10.77 0.40 7.04
N HIS A 208 10.23 1.62 7.03
CA HIS A 208 10.32 2.51 5.86
C HIS A 208 11.78 2.80 5.49
N ARG A 209 12.62 3.17 6.47
CA ARG A 209 14.04 3.44 6.22
C ARG A 209 14.77 2.24 5.64
N LEU A 210 14.53 1.05 6.20
CA LEU A 210 15.10 -0.18 5.66
C LEU A 210 14.62 -0.46 4.24
N PHE A 211 13.31 -0.30 4.01
CA PHE A 211 12.70 -0.59 2.72
C PHE A 211 13.16 0.38 1.63
N PHE A 212 13.28 1.67 1.92
CA PHE A 212 13.80 2.68 0.98
C PHE A 212 15.34 2.75 0.96
N GLY A 213 16.03 1.95 1.77
CA GLY A 213 17.49 1.96 1.85
C GLY A 213 18.06 3.28 2.34
N LEU A 214 17.34 3.97 3.24
CA LEU A 214 17.74 5.26 3.81
C LEU A 214 18.37 5.06 5.19
N PRO A 215 19.65 5.38 5.40
CA PRO A 215 20.31 5.23 6.69
C PRO A 215 19.59 5.97 7.82
N ARG A 216 19.74 5.46 9.04
CA ARG A 216 19.19 6.10 10.24
C ARG A 216 19.64 7.56 10.34
N GLY A 217 18.68 8.47 10.55
CA GLY A 217 18.95 9.91 10.67
C GLY A 217 19.25 10.63 9.35
N ALA A 218 19.50 9.90 8.26
CA ALA A 218 19.62 10.54 6.95
C ALA A 218 18.27 11.09 6.49
N VAL A 219 18.32 12.27 5.87
CA VAL A 219 17.16 12.96 5.32
C VAL A 219 17.41 13.48 3.90
N GLN A 220 18.53 13.12 3.29
CA GLN A 220 18.87 13.48 1.92
C GLN A 220 18.45 12.38 0.98
N LEU A 221 17.73 12.72 -0.09
CA LEU A 221 17.26 11.74 -1.09
C LEU A 221 18.43 10.96 -1.71
N ALA A 222 19.56 11.61 -1.94
CA ALA A 222 20.77 10.96 -2.47
C ALA A 222 21.34 9.85 -1.57
N ALA A 223 20.92 9.78 -0.29
CA ALA A 223 21.30 8.70 0.62
C ALA A 223 20.36 7.48 0.52
N ALA A 224 19.21 7.59 -0.16
CA ALA A 224 18.28 6.49 -0.37
C ALA A 224 18.77 5.58 -1.50
N THR A 225 19.24 4.38 -1.16
CA THR A 225 19.76 3.41 -2.15
C THR A 225 18.65 2.70 -2.93
N ARG A 226 17.39 2.90 -2.56
CA ARG A 226 16.19 2.29 -3.14
C ARG A 226 15.09 3.35 -3.37
N ALA A 227 15.48 4.48 -3.96
CA ALA A 227 14.55 5.59 -4.25
C ALA A 227 13.48 5.23 -5.30
N ASP A 228 13.65 4.10 -5.99
CA ASP A 228 12.70 3.50 -6.93
C ASP A 228 11.67 2.56 -6.27
N ALA A 229 11.76 2.37 -4.96
CA ALA A 229 10.82 1.55 -4.22
C ALA A 229 9.55 2.34 -3.82
N THR A 230 8.43 1.60 -3.66
CA THR A 230 7.15 2.16 -3.18
C THR A 230 6.54 1.29 -2.10
N VAL A 231 5.84 1.93 -1.17
CA VAL A 231 4.97 1.28 -0.19
C VAL A 231 3.54 1.71 -0.44
N THR A 232 2.62 0.75 -0.48
CA THR A 232 1.17 0.99 -0.57
C THR A 232 0.53 0.48 0.70
N GLU A 233 -0.15 1.34 1.42
CA GLU A 233 -0.75 1.06 2.72
C GLU A 233 -2.27 1.19 2.67
N LEU A 234 -2.96 0.71 3.72
CA LEU A 234 -4.42 0.68 3.78
C LEU A 234 -5.06 0.03 2.55
N ALA A 235 -4.47 -1.04 2.02
CA ALA A 235 -5.14 -1.88 1.03
C ALA A 235 -6.15 -2.81 1.70
N PHE A 236 -7.05 -3.42 0.93
CA PHE A 236 -7.86 -4.53 1.37
C PHE A 236 -7.77 -5.67 0.37
N ILE A 237 -7.26 -6.81 0.82
CA ILE A 237 -7.06 -7.97 -0.02
C ILE A 237 -8.24 -8.94 0.19
N PRO A 238 -9.14 -9.12 -0.81
CA PRO A 238 -10.29 -10.01 -0.68
C PRO A 238 -9.90 -11.46 -0.36
N ASP A 239 -10.68 -12.13 0.51
CA ASP A 239 -10.43 -13.53 0.88
C ASP A 239 -10.52 -14.51 -0.30
N ALA A 240 -11.26 -14.13 -1.35
CA ALA A 240 -11.37 -14.91 -2.57
C ALA A 240 -10.04 -15.02 -3.37
N LEU A 241 -9.04 -14.18 -3.07
CA LEU A 241 -7.72 -14.28 -3.66
C LEU A 241 -6.88 -15.28 -2.87
N ALA A 242 -6.45 -16.34 -3.53
CA ALA A 242 -5.52 -17.31 -2.95
C ALA A 242 -4.10 -16.73 -2.87
N ASP A 243 -3.30 -17.19 -1.91
CA ASP A 243 -1.86 -16.88 -1.89
C ASP A 243 -1.19 -17.48 -3.13
N GLY A 244 -0.22 -16.77 -3.70
CA GLY A 244 0.45 -17.22 -4.92
C GLY A 244 0.98 -16.08 -5.78
N ALA A 245 1.25 -16.41 -7.04
CA ALA A 245 1.81 -15.49 -8.02
C ALA A 245 0.71 -14.72 -8.77
N TYR A 246 0.97 -13.44 -8.98
CA TYR A 246 0.07 -12.47 -9.61
C TYR A 246 0.87 -11.46 -10.44
N LEU A 247 0.15 -10.65 -11.20
CA LEU A 247 0.68 -9.39 -11.73
C LEU A 247 -0.01 -8.23 -11.01
N LEU A 248 0.78 -7.28 -10.53
CA LEU A 248 0.31 -6.07 -9.85
C LEU A 248 0.37 -4.89 -10.82
N GLU A 249 -0.68 -4.07 -10.83
CA GLU A 249 -0.67 -2.74 -11.42
C GLU A 249 -0.99 -1.71 -10.33
N LEU A 250 -0.18 -0.67 -10.22
CA LEU A 250 -0.40 0.44 -9.30
C LEU A 250 -0.92 1.65 -10.08
N GLN A 251 -2.22 1.94 -9.96
CA GLN A 251 -2.83 3.11 -10.58
C GLN A 251 -2.82 4.29 -9.60
N VAL A 252 -2.22 5.39 -10.00
CA VAL A 252 -2.10 6.61 -9.20
C VAL A 252 -2.38 7.86 -10.03
N PRO A 253 -2.98 8.92 -9.45
CA PRO A 253 -3.10 10.21 -10.12
C PRO A 253 -1.74 10.92 -10.17
N ALA A 254 -1.53 11.72 -11.21
CA ALA A 254 -0.33 12.56 -11.36
C ALA A 254 -0.39 13.78 -10.42
N LEU A 255 -0.41 13.53 -9.12
CA LEU A 255 -0.36 14.55 -8.08
C LEU A 255 1.06 14.67 -7.53
N SER A 256 1.50 15.89 -7.34
CA SER A 256 2.80 16.15 -6.74
C SER A 256 2.76 15.95 -5.23
N GLY A 257 3.47 14.95 -4.74
CA GLY A 257 3.57 14.57 -3.33
C GLY A 257 4.34 13.27 -3.15
N ASP A 258 4.84 13.06 -1.95
CA ASP A 258 5.51 11.83 -1.54
C ASP A 258 4.55 10.64 -1.41
N ALA A 259 3.26 10.94 -1.21
CA ALA A 259 2.16 9.97 -1.22
C ALA A 259 0.97 10.47 -2.03
N VAL A 260 0.28 9.54 -2.66
CA VAL A 260 -0.92 9.78 -3.47
C VAL A 260 -1.97 8.69 -3.23
N PRO A 261 -3.28 8.99 -3.30
CA PRO A 261 -4.29 7.94 -3.36
C PRO A 261 -3.98 6.95 -4.46
N SER A 262 -4.20 5.66 -4.22
CA SER A 262 -3.85 4.64 -5.20
C SER A 262 -4.93 3.58 -5.35
N ARG A 263 -4.93 2.94 -6.52
CA ARG A 263 -5.78 1.79 -6.83
C ARG A 263 -4.90 0.62 -7.29
N PRO A 264 -4.39 -0.18 -6.35
CA PRO A 264 -3.67 -1.40 -6.68
C PRO A 264 -4.64 -2.43 -7.27
N LEU A 265 -4.25 -3.04 -8.38
CA LEU A 265 -5.00 -4.09 -9.06
C LEU A 265 -4.15 -5.36 -9.14
N LEU A 266 -4.72 -6.51 -8.75
CA LEU A 266 -4.10 -7.82 -8.95
C LEU A 266 -4.77 -8.56 -10.09
N TYR A 267 -3.96 -9.09 -10.98
CA TYR A 267 -4.37 -9.96 -12.07
C TYR A 267 -3.88 -11.38 -11.79
N ALA A 268 -4.83 -12.31 -11.65
CA ALA A 268 -4.50 -13.72 -11.51
C ALA A 268 -3.93 -14.27 -12.83
N MET A 269 -2.91 -15.11 -12.72
CA MET A 269 -2.43 -15.87 -13.85
C MET A 269 -3.47 -16.93 -14.20
N THR A 270 -3.72 -17.14 -15.48
CA THR A 270 -4.57 -18.23 -15.97
C THR A 270 -3.68 -19.43 -16.24
N GLU A 271 -4.08 -20.61 -15.76
CA GLU A 271 -3.39 -21.85 -16.11
C GLU A 271 -3.37 -22.03 -17.62
N HIS A 272 -2.24 -22.46 -18.17
CA HIS A 272 -2.20 -22.94 -19.54
C HIS A 272 -3.10 -24.17 -19.65
N ALA A 273 -4.14 -24.10 -20.52
CA ALA A 273 -4.61 -25.33 -21.15
C ALA A 273 -3.43 -25.83 -22.02
N ALA A 274 -2.82 -26.91 -21.57
CA ALA A 274 -1.74 -27.62 -22.29
C ALA A 274 -2.18 -28.03 -23.70
#